data_81dd749f3663a184dfcb630b6252df7e
#
_entry.id   81dd749f3663a184dfcb630b6252df7e
#
_cell.length_a   1.000
_cell.length_b   1.000
_cell.length_c   1.000
_cell.angle_alpha   90.00
_cell.angle_beta   90.00
_cell.angle_gamma   90.00
#
_symmetry.space_group_name_H-M   'P 1'
#
loop_
_entity.id
_entity.type
_entity.pdbx_description
1 polymer ?
#
loop_
_entity_poly.entity_id
_entity_poly.type
_entity_poly.pdbx_seq_one_letter_code
_entity_poly.pdbx_strand_id
1 'polypeptide(L)'
;MIRVQQQDKNFTYISNIKDIDSLVNKEQPCWIDIENETNENIASLLISFGCHELAVHDVLKKNLPPKFEDFEGSIFMLYKGIGSVKENLDIKHVQMGFFVKENLLISIHEEPSFGIEAAKNNKDLLKWIKTPLLLLCKILDSSALKYLDEILQLDHVLAEFEDKIAVIGTDDDLTTLTAYKTRLRRLRRIANYHEKIIIEIIKFYDQRKLCAEDKHHLKDLHV
;
A
#
# COMPACT_ATOMS: atom_id res chain seq x y z
N MET A 1 -4.01 8.42 -14.48
CA MET A 1 -5.42 7.89 -14.49
C MET A 1 -6.02 8.08 -13.10
N ILE A 2 -7.22 8.66 -13.00
CA ILE A 2 -7.89 8.89 -11.72
C ILE A 2 -9.20 8.12 -11.70
N ARG A 3 -9.41 7.37 -10.63
CA ARG A 3 -10.61 6.57 -10.40
C ARG A 3 -11.26 7.02 -9.10
N VAL A 4 -12.57 7.17 -9.10
CA VAL A 4 -13.35 7.52 -7.91
C VAL A 4 -14.39 6.45 -7.65
N GLN A 5 -14.42 5.93 -6.43
CA GLN A 5 -15.41 4.99 -5.94
C GLN A 5 -16.17 5.62 -4.79
N GLN A 6 -17.49 5.70 -4.91
CA GLN A 6 -18.39 6.07 -3.82
C GLN A 6 -19.31 4.91 -3.46
N GLN A 7 -19.95 4.94 -2.31
CA GLN A 7 -20.66 3.83 -1.69
C GLN A 7 -21.72 3.17 -2.58
N ASP A 8 -22.38 3.92 -3.45
CA ASP A 8 -23.52 3.44 -4.24
C ASP A 8 -23.28 3.45 -5.76
N LYS A 9 -22.02 3.63 -6.19
CA LYS A 9 -21.66 3.75 -7.60
C LYS A 9 -20.51 2.83 -7.97
N ASN A 10 -20.47 2.39 -9.21
CA ASN A 10 -19.28 1.73 -9.78
C ASN A 10 -18.12 2.74 -9.90
N PHE A 11 -16.90 2.26 -10.03
CA PHE A 11 -15.74 3.11 -10.30
C PHE A 11 -16.03 4.08 -11.46
N THR A 12 -15.90 5.37 -11.19
CA THR A 12 -15.98 6.41 -12.20
C THR A 12 -14.57 6.82 -12.58
N TYR A 13 -14.27 6.75 -13.87
CA TYR A 13 -12.99 7.22 -14.40
C TYR A 13 -13.10 8.73 -14.67
N ILE A 14 -12.12 9.49 -14.19
CA ILE A 14 -12.10 10.94 -14.33
C ILE A 14 -10.96 11.32 -15.26
N SER A 15 -11.30 11.98 -16.35
CA SER A 15 -10.35 12.45 -17.36
C SER A 15 -9.71 13.79 -16.99
N ASN A 16 -10.39 14.61 -16.17
CA ASN A 16 -9.89 15.90 -15.75
C ASN A 16 -9.98 16.06 -14.23
N ILE A 17 -8.85 16.34 -13.62
CA ILE A 17 -8.73 16.48 -12.15
C ILE A 17 -9.66 17.57 -11.58
N LYS A 18 -9.96 18.60 -12.35
CA LYS A 18 -10.84 19.70 -11.94
C LYS A 18 -12.29 19.27 -11.72
N ASP A 19 -12.69 18.15 -12.32
CA ASP A 19 -14.06 17.65 -12.21
C ASP A 19 -14.27 16.86 -10.91
N ILE A 20 -13.21 16.49 -10.21
CA ILE A 20 -13.28 15.68 -8.99
C ILE A 20 -14.05 16.40 -7.88
N ASP A 21 -13.76 17.67 -7.63
CA ASP A 21 -14.43 18.45 -6.58
C ASP A 21 -15.95 18.55 -6.78
N SER A 22 -16.41 18.50 -8.04
CA SER A 22 -17.84 18.52 -8.37
C SER A 22 -18.50 17.13 -8.30
N LEU A 23 -17.71 16.06 -8.46
CA LEU A 23 -18.19 14.69 -8.51
C LEU A 23 -18.17 13.99 -7.15
N VAL A 24 -17.25 14.41 -6.26
CA VAL A 24 -17.09 13.82 -4.92
C VAL A 24 -18.02 14.51 -3.93
N ASN A 25 -19.02 13.77 -3.46
CA ASN A 25 -19.79 14.20 -2.29
C ASN A 25 -18.94 14.00 -1.03
N LYS A 26 -18.43 15.10 -0.45
CA LYS A 26 -17.55 15.07 0.74
C LYS A 26 -18.22 14.54 2.01
N GLU A 27 -19.56 14.42 2.01
CA GLU A 27 -20.34 13.85 3.12
C GLU A 27 -20.45 12.31 3.03
N GLN A 28 -20.12 11.74 1.89
CA GLN A 28 -20.20 10.28 1.68
C GLN A 28 -18.81 9.64 1.63
N PRO A 29 -18.66 8.42 2.15
CA PRO A 29 -17.42 7.67 2.04
C PRO A 29 -16.98 7.53 0.58
N CYS A 30 -15.70 7.86 0.32
CA CYS A 30 -15.14 7.90 -1.01
C CYS A 30 -13.70 7.38 -1.03
N TRP A 31 -13.35 6.64 -2.07
CA TRP A 31 -11.98 6.27 -2.40
C TRP A 31 -11.58 6.91 -3.73
N ILE A 32 -10.51 7.70 -3.73
CA ILE A 32 -9.89 8.28 -4.91
C ILE A 32 -8.56 7.55 -5.13
N ASP A 33 -8.44 6.86 -6.25
CA ASP A 33 -7.23 6.17 -6.64
C ASP A 33 -6.55 6.86 -7.83
N ILE A 34 -5.32 7.31 -7.61
CA ILE A 34 -4.53 8.10 -8.56
C ILE A 34 -3.34 7.27 -9.00
N GLU A 35 -3.37 6.84 -10.26
CA GLU A 35 -2.33 6.04 -10.89
C GLU A 35 -1.67 6.81 -12.03
N ASN A 36 -0.34 6.91 -11.98
CA ASN A 36 0.50 7.49 -13.03
C ASN A 36 0.00 8.87 -13.49
N GLU A 37 -0.05 9.82 -12.57
CA GLU A 37 -0.47 11.20 -12.82
C GLU A 37 0.71 12.17 -12.64
N THR A 38 0.59 13.39 -13.16
CA THR A 38 1.66 14.40 -13.02
C THR A 38 1.72 14.94 -11.59
N ASN A 39 2.90 15.35 -11.15
CA ASN A 39 3.10 15.90 -9.81
C ASN A 39 2.25 17.15 -9.56
N GLU A 40 2.09 18.01 -10.59
CA GLU A 40 1.28 19.23 -10.52
C GLU A 40 -0.20 18.91 -10.27
N ASN A 41 -0.71 17.91 -10.98
CA ASN A 41 -2.08 17.47 -10.84
C ASN A 41 -2.32 16.83 -9.45
N ILE A 42 -1.41 15.96 -9.01
CA ILE A 42 -1.47 15.34 -7.69
C ILE A 42 -1.46 16.41 -6.60
N ALA A 43 -0.52 17.37 -6.65
CA ALA A 43 -0.40 18.43 -5.68
C ALA A 43 -1.68 19.30 -5.62
N SER A 44 -2.18 19.73 -6.78
CA SER A 44 -3.40 20.54 -6.89
C SER A 44 -4.59 19.84 -6.24
N LEU A 45 -4.77 18.55 -6.53
CA LEU A 45 -5.86 17.75 -5.96
C LEU A 45 -5.73 17.60 -4.44
N LEU A 46 -4.56 17.23 -3.95
CA LEU A 46 -4.34 17.01 -2.52
C LEU A 46 -4.57 18.30 -1.71
N ILE A 47 -4.14 19.45 -2.27
CA ILE A 47 -4.38 20.78 -1.67
C ILE A 47 -5.87 21.09 -1.64
N SER A 48 -6.63 20.82 -2.72
CA SER A 48 -8.08 21.06 -2.77
C SER A 48 -8.85 20.22 -1.76
N PHE A 49 -8.34 19.03 -1.42
CA PHE A 49 -8.86 18.20 -0.34
C PHE A 49 -8.31 18.55 1.06
N GLY A 50 -7.51 19.63 1.16
CA GLY A 50 -6.95 20.10 2.43
C GLY A 50 -5.96 19.11 3.06
N CYS A 51 -5.16 18.44 2.26
CA CYS A 51 -4.04 17.63 2.75
C CYS A 51 -2.89 18.53 3.20
N HIS A 52 -2.16 18.11 4.22
CA HIS A 52 -1.07 18.91 4.78
C HIS A 52 0.08 19.06 3.78
N GLU A 53 0.62 20.28 3.62
CA GLU A 53 1.63 20.60 2.60
C GLU A 53 2.90 19.72 2.69
N LEU A 54 3.38 19.41 3.90
CA LEU A 54 4.53 18.53 4.09
C LEU A 54 4.25 17.12 3.57
N ALA A 55 3.05 16.60 3.80
CA ALA A 55 2.63 15.29 3.31
C ALA A 55 2.49 15.30 1.77
N VAL A 56 1.97 16.39 1.20
CA VAL A 56 1.92 16.56 -0.26
C VAL A 56 3.32 16.56 -0.87
N HIS A 57 4.25 17.32 -0.28
CA HIS A 57 5.62 17.35 -0.75
C HIS A 57 6.31 15.97 -0.68
N ASP A 58 6.03 15.20 0.37
CA ASP A 58 6.68 13.91 0.53
C ASP A 58 6.10 12.82 -0.36
N VAL A 59 4.79 12.83 -0.64
CA VAL A 59 4.21 11.83 -1.56
C VAL A 59 4.72 11.98 -2.99
N LEU A 60 5.10 13.20 -3.39
CA LEU A 60 5.66 13.50 -4.71
C LEU A 60 7.13 13.10 -4.85
N LYS A 61 7.84 12.89 -3.73
CA LYS A 61 9.22 12.41 -3.75
C LYS A 61 9.28 10.91 -3.99
N LYS A 62 10.21 10.50 -4.84
CA LYS A 62 10.47 9.09 -5.12
C LYS A 62 11.40 8.47 -4.07
N ASN A 63 11.20 7.18 -3.85
CA ASN A 63 12.11 6.36 -3.03
C ASN A 63 12.26 6.76 -1.57
N LEU A 64 11.26 7.42 -1.00
CA LEU A 64 11.23 7.64 0.43
C LEU A 64 10.99 6.33 1.20
N PRO A 65 11.52 6.21 2.43
CA PRO A 65 11.19 5.11 3.30
C PRO A 65 9.70 5.15 3.68
N PRO A 66 9.07 3.99 3.91
CA PRO A 66 7.74 3.92 4.47
C PRO A 66 7.64 4.70 5.79
N LYS A 67 6.55 5.44 5.98
CA LYS A 67 6.29 6.24 7.18
C LYS A 67 4.79 6.45 7.41
N PHE A 68 4.44 6.77 8.64
CA PHE A 68 3.10 7.13 9.09
C PHE A 68 3.15 8.48 9.81
N GLU A 69 2.21 9.37 9.53
CA GLU A 69 2.08 10.68 10.17
C GLU A 69 0.60 11.00 10.42
N ASP A 70 0.29 11.46 11.64
CA ASP A 70 -1.03 11.96 12.01
C ASP A 70 -1.00 13.50 12.04
N PHE A 71 -1.86 14.09 11.23
CA PHE A 71 -2.06 15.54 11.13
C PHE A 71 -3.47 15.90 11.65
N GLU A 72 -3.66 15.92 12.96
CA GLU A 72 -4.87 16.38 13.65
C GLU A 72 -6.22 16.07 12.96
N GLY A 73 -6.40 14.80 12.55
CA GLY A 73 -7.64 14.35 11.89
C GLY A 73 -7.46 13.84 10.48
N SER A 74 -6.27 13.91 9.94
CA SER A 74 -5.88 13.26 8.69
C SER A 74 -4.63 12.43 8.85
N ILE A 75 -4.64 11.22 8.31
CA ILE A 75 -3.47 10.34 8.28
C ILE A 75 -2.78 10.52 6.93
N PHE A 76 -1.47 10.62 6.96
CA PHE A 76 -0.62 10.43 5.80
C PHE A 76 0.27 9.21 5.99
N MET A 77 0.39 8.39 4.95
CA MET A 77 1.23 7.22 4.98
C MET A 77 1.94 7.01 3.66
N LEU A 78 3.23 6.68 3.73
CA LEU A 78 3.99 6.09 2.63
C LEU A 78 4.19 4.61 2.90
N TYR A 79 3.92 3.78 1.90
CA TYR A 79 4.04 2.33 1.97
C TYR A 79 4.79 1.80 0.75
N LYS A 80 5.48 0.67 0.90
CA LYS A 80 6.11 -0.05 -0.22
C LYS A 80 5.28 -1.30 -0.55
N GLY A 81 4.46 -1.20 -1.58
CA GLY A 81 3.70 -2.34 -2.09
C GLY A 81 4.48 -3.18 -3.10
N ILE A 82 3.85 -4.26 -3.53
CA ILE A 82 4.34 -5.13 -4.60
C ILE A 82 3.66 -4.71 -5.91
N GLY A 83 4.46 -4.36 -6.92
CA GLY A 83 3.97 -4.12 -8.28
C GLY A 83 4.00 -5.40 -9.10
N SER A 84 5.18 -5.96 -9.31
CA SER A 84 5.37 -7.22 -10.03
C SER A 84 6.44 -8.07 -9.35
N VAL A 85 6.33 -9.38 -9.54
CA VAL A 85 7.29 -10.35 -9.05
C VAL A 85 7.83 -11.10 -10.26
N LYS A 86 9.15 -11.18 -10.35
CA LYS A 86 9.86 -12.06 -11.27
C LYS A 86 10.42 -13.24 -10.49
N GLU A 87 10.98 -14.20 -11.19
CA GLU A 87 11.60 -15.37 -10.60
C GLU A 87 12.59 -14.99 -9.47
N ASN A 88 12.73 -15.88 -8.50
CA ASN A 88 13.75 -15.80 -7.45
C ASN A 88 13.64 -14.56 -6.54
N LEU A 89 12.42 -14.14 -6.14
CA LEU A 89 12.18 -12.96 -5.30
C LEU A 89 12.67 -11.61 -5.90
N ASP A 90 12.72 -11.48 -7.21
CA ASP A 90 12.96 -10.19 -7.82
C ASP A 90 11.66 -9.35 -7.81
N ILE A 91 11.38 -8.79 -6.64
CA ILE A 91 10.17 -8.01 -6.39
C ILE A 91 10.38 -6.56 -6.82
N LYS A 92 9.54 -6.09 -7.72
CA LYS A 92 9.43 -4.68 -8.05
C LYS A 92 8.53 -4.01 -6.99
N HIS A 93 9.15 -3.20 -6.14
CA HIS A 93 8.41 -2.45 -5.13
C HIS A 93 7.86 -1.15 -5.70
N VAL A 94 6.59 -0.87 -5.40
CA VAL A 94 5.90 0.38 -5.77
C VAL A 94 5.72 1.23 -4.53
N GLN A 95 6.11 2.50 -4.60
CA GLN A 95 5.79 3.46 -3.56
C GLN A 95 4.33 3.85 -3.68
N MET A 96 3.60 3.72 -2.60
CA MET A 96 2.21 4.12 -2.47
C MET A 96 2.09 5.21 -1.41
N GLY A 97 1.41 6.29 -1.74
CA GLY A 97 1.01 7.32 -0.80
C GLY A 97 -0.46 7.16 -0.45
N PHE A 98 -0.80 7.31 0.81
CA PHE A 98 -2.17 7.26 1.28
C PHE A 98 -2.49 8.49 2.12
N PHE A 99 -3.64 9.10 1.86
CA PHE A 99 -4.24 10.13 2.69
C PHE A 99 -5.59 9.63 3.16
N VAL A 100 -5.81 9.61 4.49
CA VAL A 100 -7.07 9.18 5.09
C VAL A 100 -7.65 10.31 5.90
N LYS A 101 -8.92 10.61 5.63
CA LYS A 101 -9.77 11.49 6.42
C LYS A 101 -11.05 10.72 6.78
N GLU A 102 -11.95 11.35 7.56
CA GLU A 102 -13.17 10.72 8.05
C GLU A 102 -13.94 9.95 6.97
N ASN A 103 -14.20 10.57 5.82
CA ASN A 103 -14.96 9.99 4.72
C ASN A 103 -14.14 9.80 3.43
N LEU A 104 -12.81 9.89 3.50
CA LEU A 104 -11.99 9.92 2.30
C LEU A 104 -10.72 9.07 2.46
N LEU A 105 -10.49 8.17 1.50
CA LEU A 105 -9.20 7.59 1.22
C LEU A 105 -8.71 8.09 -0.13
N ILE A 106 -7.48 8.61 -0.19
CA ILE A 106 -6.78 8.88 -1.45
C ILE A 106 -5.58 7.96 -1.50
N SER A 107 -5.45 7.17 -2.56
CA SER A 107 -4.26 6.38 -2.86
C SER A 107 -3.55 6.94 -4.09
N ILE A 108 -2.20 6.98 -4.04
CA ILE A 108 -1.37 7.55 -5.09
C ILE A 108 -0.22 6.57 -5.37
N HIS A 109 -0.05 6.20 -6.63
CA HIS A 109 1.03 5.32 -7.08
C HIS A 109 1.35 5.54 -8.56
N GLU A 110 2.62 5.30 -8.93
CA GLU A 110 3.04 5.43 -10.34
C GLU A 110 2.67 4.19 -11.18
N GLU A 111 2.67 3.02 -10.57
CA GLU A 111 2.45 1.74 -11.24
C GLU A 111 1.42 0.92 -10.47
N PRO A 112 0.74 -0.04 -11.13
CA PRO A 112 -0.19 -0.95 -10.46
C PRO A 112 0.46 -1.61 -9.24
N SER A 113 -0.29 -1.70 -8.14
CA SER A 113 0.12 -2.37 -6.91
C SER A 113 -0.85 -3.50 -6.59
N PHE A 114 -0.30 -4.67 -6.22
CA PHE A 114 -1.10 -5.86 -5.93
C PHE A 114 -2.19 -5.59 -4.87
N GLY A 115 -1.85 -4.90 -3.77
CA GLY A 115 -2.81 -4.61 -2.71
C GLY A 115 -3.98 -3.72 -3.17
N ILE A 116 -3.70 -2.71 -4.01
CA ILE A 116 -4.73 -1.83 -4.58
C ILE A 116 -5.60 -2.60 -5.57
N GLU A 117 -5.00 -3.37 -6.47
CA GLU A 117 -5.75 -4.16 -7.45
C GLU A 117 -6.59 -5.27 -6.78
N ALA A 118 -6.07 -5.90 -5.73
CA ALA A 118 -6.82 -6.87 -4.95
C ALA A 118 -8.05 -6.22 -4.29
N ALA A 119 -7.92 -5.02 -3.74
CA ALA A 119 -9.04 -4.29 -3.15
C ALA A 119 -10.08 -3.89 -4.21
N LYS A 120 -9.65 -3.38 -5.36
CA LYS A 120 -10.56 -3.00 -6.47
C LYS A 120 -11.41 -4.17 -6.96
N ASN A 121 -10.83 -5.37 -7.01
CA ASN A 121 -11.48 -6.56 -7.50
C ASN A 121 -12.25 -7.34 -6.43
N ASN A 122 -12.26 -6.87 -5.19
CA ASN A 122 -12.92 -7.57 -4.10
C ASN A 122 -14.41 -7.26 -4.05
N LYS A 123 -15.23 -8.32 -3.91
CA LYS A 123 -16.70 -8.21 -3.81
C LYS A 123 -17.19 -7.42 -2.59
N ASP A 124 -16.38 -7.33 -1.55
CA ASP A 124 -16.71 -6.62 -0.30
C ASP A 124 -16.20 -5.17 -0.30
N LEU A 125 -15.64 -4.67 -1.41
CA LEU A 125 -15.11 -3.30 -1.53
C LEU A 125 -16.12 -2.24 -1.05
N LEU A 126 -17.38 -2.36 -1.46
CA LEU A 126 -18.44 -1.41 -1.09
C LEU A 126 -18.74 -1.41 0.42
N LYS A 127 -18.44 -2.50 1.13
CA LYS A 127 -18.53 -2.55 2.59
C LYS A 127 -17.33 -1.84 3.22
N TRP A 128 -16.13 -2.06 2.70
CA TRP A 128 -14.90 -1.50 3.26
C TRP A 128 -14.81 0.01 3.06
N ILE A 129 -15.35 0.52 1.94
CA ILE A 129 -15.29 1.94 1.62
C ILE A 129 -16.06 2.81 2.63
N LYS A 130 -17.03 2.24 3.37
CA LYS A 130 -17.77 2.92 4.44
C LYS A 130 -16.85 3.44 5.54
N THR A 131 -15.72 2.80 5.74
CA THR A 131 -14.69 3.21 6.69
C THR A 131 -13.36 3.31 5.94
N PRO A 132 -12.95 4.51 5.49
CA PRO A 132 -11.74 4.70 4.68
C PRO A 132 -10.48 4.08 5.30
N LEU A 133 -10.38 4.11 6.63
CA LEU A 133 -9.27 3.50 7.35
C LEU A 133 -9.33 1.96 7.31
N LEU A 134 -10.52 1.36 7.35
CA LEU A 134 -10.68 -0.09 7.15
C LEU A 134 -10.26 -0.48 5.72
N LEU A 135 -10.67 0.29 4.71
CA LEU A 135 -10.26 0.04 3.34
C LEU A 135 -8.73 0.10 3.20
N LEU A 136 -8.07 1.11 3.82
CA LEU A 136 -6.63 1.16 3.88
C LEU A 136 -6.05 -0.12 4.47
N CYS A 137 -6.55 -0.56 5.64
CA CYS A 137 -6.07 -1.79 6.29
C CYS A 137 -6.22 -3.01 5.38
N LYS A 138 -7.32 -3.12 4.62
CA LYS A 138 -7.53 -4.23 3.67
C LYS A 138 -6.55 -4.19 2.48
N ILE A 139 -6.19 -3.00 2.01
CA ILE A 139 -5.14 -2.83 0.98
C ILE A 139 -3.78 -3.28 1.52
N LEU A 140 -3.44 -2.89 2.76
CA LEU A 140 -2.19 -3.29 3.41
C LEU A 140 -2.15 -4.79 3.68
N ASP A 141 -3.23 -5.38 4.17
CA ASP A 141 -3.39 -6.81 4.40
C ASP A 141 -3.15 -7.63 3.13
N SER A 142 -3.84 -7.28 2.04
CA SER A 142 -3.65 -7.92 0.75
C SER A 142 -2.20 -7.81 0.24
N SER A 143 -1.54 -6.67 0.51
CA SER A 143 -0.13 -6.48 0.17
C SER A 143 0.79 -7.34 1.05
N ALA A 144 0.52 -7.45 2.35
CA ALA A 144 1.30 -8.25 3.29
C ALA A 144 1.18 -9.75 2.98
N LEU A 145 -0.04 -10.23 2.71
CA LEU A 145 -0.27 -11.62 2.29
C LEU A 145 0.50 -11.97 1.01
N LYS A 146 0.58 -11.03 0.05
CA LYS A 146 1.39 -11.25 -1.16
C LYS A 146 2.89 -11.33 -0.85
N TYR A 147 3.41 -10.52 0.07
CA TYR A 147 4.79 -10.66 0.54
C TYR A 147 5.05 -12.01 1.18
N LEU A 148 4.13 -12.47 2.04
CA LEU A 148 4.23 -13.77 2.69
C LEU A 148 4.24 -14.91 1.67
N ASP A 149 3.33 -14.88 0.69
CA ASP A 149 3.27 -15.87 -0.38
C ASP A 149 4.62 -15.97 -1.14
N GLU A 150 5.21 -14.85 -1.51
CA GLU A 150 6.49 -14.80 -2.19
C GLU A 150 7.65 -15.34 -1.33
N ILE A 151 7.63 -15.07 -0.02
CA ILE A 151 8.64 -15.59 0.91
C ILE A 151 8.51 -17.11 1.07
N LEU A 152 7.28 -17.64 1.16
CA LEU A 152 7.04 -19.07 1.26
C LEU A 152 7.45 -19.83 -0.02
N GLN A 153 7.21 -19.22 -1.18
CA GLN A 153 7.70 -19.79 -2.45
C GLN A 153 9.23 -19.84 -2.51
N LEU A 154 9.90 -18.81 -1.98
CA LEU A 154 11.36 -18.83 -1.92
C LEU A 154 11.91 -19.95 -1.05
N ASP A 155 11.25 -20.29 0.05
CA ASP A 155 11.70 -21.36 0.95
C ASP A 155 11.86 -22.68 0.19
N HIS A 156 10.90 -23.02 -0.68
CA HIS A 156 11.00 -24.18 -1.56
C HIS A 156 12.17 -24.09 -2.54
N VAL A 157 12.34 -22.93 -3.17
CA VAL A 157 13.43 -22.71 -4.14
C VAL A 157 14.81 -22.82 -3.47
N LEU A 158 14.93 -22.33 -2.24
CA LEU A 158 16.19 -22.43 -1.49
C LEU A 158 16.50 -23.85 -1.08
N ALA A 159 15.52 -24.65 -0.66
CA ALA A 159 15.72 -26.06 -0.34
C ALA A 159 16.24 -26.85 -1.56
N GLU A 160 15.61 -26.69 -2.71
CA GLU A 160 16.08 -27.31 -3.97
C GLU A 160 17.51 -26.86 -4.35
N PHE A 161 17.82 -25.59 -4.09
CA PHE A 161 19.11 -25.02 -4.40
C PHE A 161 20.21 -25.52 -3.44
N GLU A 162 19.91 -25.71 -2.16
CA GLU A 162 20.83 -26.32 -1.18
C GLU A 162 21.20 -27.74 -1.58
N ASP A 163 20.23 -28.57 -1.98
CA ASP A 163 20.46 -29.94 -2.45
C ASP A 163 21.37 -29.96 -3.69
N LYS A 164 21.16 -29.04 -4.63
CA LYS A 164 22.00 -28.90 -5.83
C LYS A 164 23.45 -28.56 -5.49
N ILE A 165 23.67 -27.55 -4.62
CA ILE A 165 25.02 -27.11 -4.23
C ILE A 165 25.76 -28.19 -3.48
N ALA A 166 25.09 -29.00 -2.65
CA ALA A 166 25.69 -30.07 -1.91
C ALA A 166 26.35 -31.15 -2.81
N VAL A 167 25.87 -31.24 -4.06
CA VAL A 167 26.40 -32.23 -5.03
C VAL A 167 27.49 -31.61 -5.91
N ILE A 168 27.26 -30.44 -6.51
CA ILE A 168 28.21 -29.77 -7.41
C ILE A 168 28.02 -28.25 -7.27
N GLY A 169 28.80 -27.61 -6.40
CA GLY A 169 28.79 -26.15 -6.29
C GLY A 169 29.62 -25.49 -7.38
N THR A 170 29.10 -24.43 -8.02
CA THR A 170 29.73 -23.63 -9.06
C THR A 170 29.84 -22.15 -8.67
N ASP A 171 30.67 -21.38 -9.38
CA ASP A 171 30.77 -19.92 -9.18
C ASP A 171 29.44 -19.22 -9.49
N ASP A 172 28.64 -19.74 -10.42
CA ASP A 172 27.30 -19.22 -10.73
C ASP A 172 26.34 -19.43 -9.54
N ASP A 173 26.48 -20.53 -8.80
CA ASP A 173 25.69 -20.78 -7.60
C ASP A 173 26.01 -19.76 -6.49
N LEU A 174 27.28 -19.36 -6.33
CA LEU A 174 27.69 -18.30 -5.41
C LEU A 174 27.11 -16.95 -5.79
N THR A 175 27.06 -16.64 -7.07
CA THR A 175 26.43 -15.41 -7.61
C THR A 175 24.94 -15.41 -7.29
N THR A 176 24.26 -16.53 -7.50
CA THR A 176 22.84 -16.71 -7.21
C THR A 176 22.54 -16.55 -5.72
N LEU A 177 23.32 -17.17 -4.84
CA LEU A 177 23.21 -16.99 -3.37
C LEU A 177 23.39 -15.54 -2.95
N THR A 178 24.34 -14.84 -3.53
CA THR A 178 24.59 -13.42 -3.25
C THR A 178 23.40 -12.56 -3.65
N ALA A 179 22.74 -12.87 -4.76
CA ALA A 179 21.53 -12.21 -5.20
C ALA A 179 20.37 -12.45 -4.22
N TYR A 180 20.13 -13.70 -3.79
CA TYR A 180 19.12 -14.02 -2.77
C TYR A 180 19.38 -13.29 -1.45
N LYS A 181 20.62 -13.32 -0.95
CA LYS A 181 21.00 -12.61 0.27
C LYS A 181 20.70 -11.11 0.18
N THR A 182 20.96 -10.49 -0.97
CA THR A 182 20.69 -9.07 -1.18
C THR A 182 19.19 -8.76 -1.20
N ARG A 183 18.39 -9.61 -1.87
CA ARG A 183 16.93 -9.49 -1.95
C ARG A 183 16.28 -9.68 -0.59
N LEU A 184 16.68 -10.70 0.17
CA LEU A 184 16.20 -10.95 1.53
C LEU A 184 16.53 -9.81 2.50
N ARG A 185 17.72 -9.20 2.41
CA ARG A 185 18.07 -8.01 3.20
C ARG A 185 17.16 -6.83 2.88
N ARG A 186 16.82 -6.64 1.61
CA ARG A 186 15.87 -5.60 1.18
C ARG A 186 14.48 -5.87 1.73
N LEU A 187 13.98 -7.09 1.62
CA LEU A 187 12.69 -7.50 2.18
C LEU A 187 12.61 -7.31 3.68
N ARG A 188 13.62 -7.78 4.44
CA ARG A 188 13.71 -7.58 5.89
C ARG A 188 13.61 -6.10 6.27
N ARG A 189 14.31 -5.23 5.54
CA ARG A 189 14.25 -3.79 5.79
C ARG A 189 12.85 -3.22 5.55
N ILE A 190 12.17 -3.66 4.48
CA ILE A 190 10.81 -3.24 4.17
C ILE A 190 9.84 -3.74 5.23
N ALA A 191 9.92 -5.02 5.63
CA ALA A 191 9.10 -5.60 6.68
C ALA A 191 9.24 -4.83 8.01
N ASN A 192 10.45 -4.46 8.41
CA ASN A 192 10.67 -3.65 9.60
C ASN A 192 10.02 -2.25 9.52
N TYR A 193 9.90 -1.65 8.33
CA TYR A 193 9.17 -0.40 8.16
C TYR A 193 7.66 -0.63 8.23
N HIS A 194 7.16 -1.72 7.62
CA HIS A 194 5.75 -2.08 7.65
C HIS A 194 5.29 -2.36 9.10
N GLU A 195 6.05 -3.10 9.87
CA GLU A 195 5.80 -3.34 11.30
C GLU A 195 5.61 -2.03 12.06
N LYS A 196 6.52 -1.06 11.89
CA LYS A 196 6.40 0.26 12.53
C LYS A 196 5.12 0.99 12.12
N ILE A 197 4.75 0.95 10.84
CA ILE A 197 3.51 1.55 10.36
C ILE A 197 2.30 0.90 11.03
N ILE A 198 2.25 -0.43 11.10
CA ILE A 198 1.16 -1.16 11.73
C ILE A 198 1.02 -0.79 13.21
N ILE A 199 2.14 -0.69 13.93
CA ILE A 199 2.16 -0.25 15.33
C ILE A 199 1.58 1.18 15.47
N GLU A 200 1.94 2.12 14.58
CA GLU A 200 1.40 3.48 14.63
C GLU A 200 -0.11 3.52 14.27
N ILE A 201 -0.56 2.72 13.33
CA ILE A 201 -1.99 2.57 13.02
C ILE A 201 -2.75 2.03 14.24
N ILE A 202 -2.23 1.00 14.92
CA ILE A 202 -2.86 0.43 16.13
C ILE A 202 -2.95 1.50 17.23
N LYS A 203 -1.89 2.25 17.50
CA LYS A 203 -1.89 3.36 18.47
C LYS A 203 -2.93 4.41 18.11
N PHE A 204 -3.02 4.80 16.85
CA PHE A 204 -4.00 5.76 16.35
C PHE A 204 -5.44 5.29 16.62
N TYR A 205 -5.72 4.01 16.38
CA TYR A 205 -7.03 3.41 16.68
C TYR A 205 -7.36 3.41 18.18
N ASP A 206 -6.39 3.04 19.01
CA ASP A 206 -6.59 2.97 20.47
C ASP A 206 -6.86 4.34 21.08
N GLN A 207 -6.19 5.38 20.58
CA GLN A 207 -6.39 6.76 21.05
C GLN A 207 -7.78 7.32 20.70
N ARG A 208 -8.33 6.93 19.55
CA ARG A 208 -9.61 7.47 19.06
C ARG A 208 -10.84 6.65 19.43
N LYS A 209 -10.71 5.58 20.22
CA LYS A 209 -11.81 4.69 20.62
C LYS A 209 -12.69 4.24 19.46
N LEU A 210 -12.09 3.98 18.32
CA LEU A 210 -12.78 3.52 17.12
C LEU A 210 -13.39 2.12 17.35
N CYS A 211 -14.38 1.74 16.53
CA CYS A 211 -15.24 0.59 16.73
C CYS A 211 -14.47 -0.73 17.00
N ALA A 212 -15.01 -1.61 17.83
CA ALA A 212 -14.37 -2.88 18.23
C ALA A 212 -14.16 -3.84 17.04
N GLU A 213 -15.00 -3.77 16.01
CA GLU A 213 -14.89 -4.59 14.81
C GLU A 213 -13.64 -4.20 13.99
N ASP A 214 -13.31 -2.91 13.91
CA ASP A 214 -12.12 -2.43 13.21
C ASP A 214 -10.83 -2.88 13.91
N LYS A 215 -10.85 -2.98 15.25
CA LYS A 215 -9.71 -3.48 16.05
C LYS A 215 -9.37 -4.95 15.76
N HIS A 216 -10.34 -5.78 15.45
CA HIS A 216 -10.10 -7.19 15.14
C HIS A 216 -9.28 -7.34 13.85
N HIS A 217 -9.67 -6.60 12.81
CA HIS A 217 -8.97 -6.62 11.53
C HIS A 217 -7.54 -6.08 11.60
N LEU A 218 -7.25 -5.14 12.51
CA LEU A 218 -5.89 -4.63 12.72
C LEU A 218 -4.99 -5.61 13.47
N LYS A 219 -5.54 -6.40 14.39
CA LYS A 219 -4.77 -7.42 15.09
C LYS A 219 -4.32 -8.53 14.15
N ASP A 220 -5.13 -8.88 13.16
CA ASP A 220 -4.80 -9.88 12.15
C ASP A 220 -3.64 -9.43 11.23
N LEU A 221 -3.42 -8.12 11.08
CA LEU A 221 -2.27 -7.56 10.34
C LEU A 221 -0.93 -7.66 11.12
N HIS A 222 -0.98 -7.91 12.44
CA HIS A 222 0.21 -7.91 13.30
C HIS A 222 0.78 -9.32 13.54
N VAL A 223 0.10 -10.36 13.09
CA VAL A 223 0.54 -11.77 13.19
C VAL A 223 1.36 -12.16 11.96
#